data_80e4ab54593dd75c676a2cf010fe713a
#
_entry.id   80e4ab54593dd75c676a2cf010fe713a
#
_cell.length_a   1.000
_cell.length_b   1.000
_cell.length_c   1.000
_cell.angle_alpha   90.00
_cell.angle_beta   90.00
_cell.angle_gamma   90.00
#
_symmetry.space_group_name_H-M   'P 1'
#
loop_
_entity.id
_entity.type
_entity.pdbx_description
1 polymer ?
#
loop_
_entity_poly.entity_id
_entity_poly.type
_entity_poly.pdbx_seq_one_letter_code
_entity_poly.pdbx_strand_id
1 'polypeptide(L)'
;MNLDFSPETETFRQTVRTFFETDFPKDILEKNRAGQALTTAEVRKSEMALGAKGWLASAWPEEYGGPGWSVEEQYVFDEELERAGVPTVTPMGVVYVGPVLYTFGSDAQKEKWLPGIRDGSVGWAQ
;
A
#
# COMPACT_ATOMS: atom_id res chain seq x y z
N MET A 1 26.73 -16.98 -6.16
CA MET A 1 25.72 -15.92 -6.35
C MET A 1 25.35 -15.38 -4.98
N ASN A 2 25.55 -14.10 -4.75
CA ASN A 2 25.13 -13.46 -3.50
C ASN A 2 23.68 -12.97 -3.68
N LEU A 3 22.76 -13.40 -2.82
CA LEU A 3 21.35 -13.00 -2.81
C LEU A 3 21.02 -12.06 -1.64
N ASP A 4 22.06 -11.61 -0.90
CA ASP A 4 21.86 -10.67 0.19
C ASP A 4 21.53 -9.28 -0.33
N PHE A 5 20.58 -8.62 0.31
CA PHE A 5 20.26 -7.22 0.02
C PHE A 5 21.37 -6.28 0.52
N SER A 6 21.41 -5.08 -0.07
CA SER A 6 22.33 -4.05 0.40
C SER A 6 21.99 -3.59 1.83
N PRO A 7 22.95 -3.00 2.57
CA PRO A 7 22.68 -2.42 3.90
C PRO A 7 21.56 -1.36 3.86
N GLU A 8 21.45 -0.61 2.78
CA GLU A 8 20.40 0.39 2.58
C GLU A 8 19.03 -0.27 2.46
N THR A 9 18.94 -1.36 1.68
CA THR A 9 17.70 -2.13 1.51
C THR A 9 17.29 -2.80 2.84
N GLU A 10 18.25 -3.30 3.62
CA GLU A 10 17.97 -3.84 4.96
C GLU A 10 17.52 -2.75 5.95
N THR A 11 18.05 -1.56 5.86
CA THR A 11 17.57 -0.40 6.65
C THR A 11 16.13 -0.04 6.27
N PHE A 12 15.81 -0.06 4.99
CA PHE A 12 14.44 0.12 4.51
C PHE A 12 13.50 -0.97 5.07
N ARG A 13 13.93 -2.24 5.05
CA ARG A 13 13.19 -3.36 5.65
C ARG A 13 12.84 -3.09 7.11
N GLN A 14 13.81 -2.64 7.91
CA GLN A 14 13.57 -2.34 9.32
C GLN A 14 12.58 -1.19 9.51
N THR A 15 12.63 -0.17 8.66
CA THR A 15 11.67 0.94 8.67
C THR A 15 10.24 0.45 8.42
N VAL A 16 10.05 -0.39 7.40
CA VAL A 16 8.74 -0.98 7.06
C VAL A 16 8.24 -1.88 8.19
N ARG A 17 9.11 -2.74 8.70
CA ARG A 17 8.79 -3.67 9.79
C ARG A 17 8.36 -2.93 11.05
N THR A 18 9.09 -1.89 11.44
CA THR A 18 8.77 -1.07 12.61
C THR A 18 7.40 -0.42 12.47
N PHE A 19 7.04 0.09 11.29
CA PHE A 19 5.72 0.64 11.04
C PHE A 19 4.61 -0.39 11.30
N PHE A 20 4.75 -1.60 10.78
CA PHE A 20 3.74 -2.65 11.00
C PHE A 20 3.68 -3.13 12.46
N GLU A 21 4.77 -3.08 13.18
CA GLU A 21 4.84 -3.49 14.58
C GLU A 21 4.30 -2.43 15.56
N THR A 22 4.43 -1.14 15.23
CA THR A 22 4.15 -0.04 16.15
C THR A 22 2.92 0.81 15.77
N ASP A 23 2.74 1.11 14.49
CA ASP A 23 1.78 2.14 14.05
C ASP A 23 0.57 1.58 13.29
N PHE A 24 0.72 0.41 12.68
CA PHE A 24 -0.38 -0.22 11.96
C PHE A 24 -1.42 -0.83 12.94
N PRO A 25 -2.74 -0.82 12.60
CA PRO A 25 -3.79 -1.38 13.47
C PRO A 25 -3.57 -2.86 13.81
N LYS A 26 -3.19 -3.14 15.05
CA LYS A 26 -2.87 -4.51 15.52
C LYS A 26 -4.06 -5.45 15.50
N ASP A 27 -5.23 -4.96 15.83
CA ASP A 27 -6.49 -5.70 15.81
C ASP A 27 -6.78 -6.28 14.42
N ILE A 28 -6.49 -5.52 13.36
CA ILE A 28 -6.66 -5.96 11.97
C ILE A 28 -5.63 -7.04 11.62
N LEU A 29 -4.37 -6.86 12.00
CA LEU A 29 -3.32 -7.86 11.76
C LEU A 29 -3.64 -9.20 12.45
N GLU A 30 -4.05 -9.16 13.71
CA GLU A 30 -4.40 -10.34 14.49
C GLU A 30 -5.59 -11.08 13.89
N LYS A 31 -6.63 -10.34 13.53
CA LYS A 31 -7.84 -10.87 12.91
C LYS A 31 -7.55 -11.52 11.55
N ASN A 32 -6.76 -10.86 10.71
CA ASN A 32 -6.38 -11.37 9.39
C ASN A 32 -5.50 -12.62 9.51
N ARG A 33 -4.52 -12.62 10.41
CA ARG A 33 -3.67 -13.80 10.67
C ARG A 33 -4.46 -15.00 11.17
N ALA A 34 -5.52 -14.75 11.94
CA ALA A 34 -6.41 -15.81 12.43
C ALA A 34 -7.38 -16.33 11.37
N GLY A 35 -7.32 -15.82 10.13
CA GLY A 35 -8.21 -16.21 9.03
C GLY A 35 -9.66 -15.76 9.23
N GLN A 36 -9.89 -14.77 10.07
CA GLN A 36 -11.23 -14.24 10.33
C GLN A 36 -11.62 -13.22 9.24
N ALA A 37 -12.90 -13.23 8.87
CA ALA A 37 -13.42 -12.27 7.90
C ALA A 37 -13.34 -10.83 8.42
N LEU A 38 -12.83 -9.93 7.58
CA LEU A 38 -12.78 -8.50 7.86
C LEU A 38 -14.04 -7.82 7.30
N THR A 39 -14.54 -6.85 8.03
CA THR A 39 -15.61 -5.97 7.55
C THR A 39 -15.03 -4.98 6.52
N THR A 40 -15.91 -4.40 5.70
CA THR A 40 -15.52 -3.32 4.77
C THR A 40 -14.86 -2.15 5.49
N ALA A 41 -15.33 -1.81 6.70
CA ALA A 41 -14.73 -0.74 7.51
C ALA A 41 -13.31 -1.08 7.97
N GLU A 42 -13.04 -2.34 8.35
CA GLU A 42 -11.69 -2.81 8.73
C GLU A 42 -10.74 -2.82 7.54
N VAL A 43 -11.18 -3.29 6.38
CA VAL A 43 -10.40 -3.22 5.14
C VAL A 43 -10.07 -1.76 4.80
N ARG A 44 -11.04 -0.86 4.88
CA ARG A 44 -10.83 0.57 4.65
C ARG A 44 -9.84 1.17 5.65
N LYS A 45 -9.94 0.83 6.94
CA LYS A 45 -9.01 1.27 7.97
C LYS A 45 -7.57 0.83 7.68
N SER A 46 -7.40 -0.41 7.21
CA SER A 46 -6.11 -0.95 6.77
C SER A 46 -5.53 -0.15 5.61
N GLU A 47 -6.31 0.08 4.57
CA GLU A 47 -5.89 0.83 3.38
C GLU A 47 -5.56 2.29 3.72
N MET A 48 -6.35 2.94 4.55
CA MET A 48 -6.08 4.31 5.01
C MET A 48 -4.81 4.41 5.86
N ALA A 49 -4.49 3.38 6.65
CA ALA A 49 -3.23 3.35 7.41
C ALA A 49 -2.01 3.30 6.47
N LEU A 50 -2.08 2.52 5.39
CA LEU A 50 -1.06 2.51 4.34
C LEU A 50 -1.04 3.85 3.57
N GLY A 51 -2.22 4.38 3.25
CA GLY A 51 -2.37 5.66 2.53
C GLY A 51 -1.78 6.84 3.30
N ALA A 52 -1.97 6.90 4.61
CA ALA A 52 -1.39 7.93 5.48
C ALA A 52 0.14 7.91 5.47
N LYS A 53 0.74 6.75 5.23
CA LYS A 53 2.19 6.58 5.09
C LYS A 53 2.69 6.87 3.67
N GLY A 54 1.79 7.00 2.69
CA GLY A 54 2.12 7.12 1.28
C GLY A 54 2.47 5.78 0.61
N TRP A 55 2.06 4.66 1.21
CA TRP A 55 2.45 3.31 0.80
C TRP A 55 1.32 2.48 0.19
N LEU A 56 0.10 3.00 0.16
CA LEU A 56 -1.03 2.27 -0.44
C LEU A 56 -0.86 2.11 -1.96
N ALA A 57 -0.49 3.18 -2.65
CA ALA A 57 -0.21 3.18 -4.08
C ALA A 57 1.30 3.01 -4.35
N SER A 58 1.91 2.00 -3.75
CA SER A 58 3.36 1.80 -3.71
C SER A 58 4.01 1.65 -5.09
N ALA A 59 3.29 1.10 -6.05
CA ALA A 59 3.77 0.89 -7.42
C ALA A 59 3.48 2.08 -8.37
N TRP A 60 2.85 3.16 -7.89
CA TRP A 60 2.57 4.31 -8.76
C TRP A 60 3.81 5.13 -9.03
N PRO A 61 3.88 5.81 -10.20
CA PRO A 61 4.91 6.82 -10.46
C PRO A 61 4.92 7.92 -9.38
N GLU A 62 6.10 8.43 -9.04
CA GLU A 62 6.28 9.48 -8.04
C GLU A 62 5.44 10.73 -8.34
N GLU A 63 5.35 11.12 -9.60
CA GLU A 63 4.55 12.27 -10.05
C GLU A 63 3.07 12.15 -9.72
N TYR A 64 2.56 10.93 -9.51
CA TYR A 64 1.17 10.67 -9.12
C TYR A 64 1.04 10.23 -7.65
N GLY A 65 2.10 10.32 -6.89
CA GLY A 65 2.12 10.10 -5.45
C GLY A 65 2.63 8.73 -5.00
N GLY A 66 3.24 7.96 -5.88
CA GLY A 66 4.00 6.77 -5.49
C GLY A 66 5.26 7.15 -4.72
N PRO A 67 5.80 6.25 -3.88
CA PRO A 67 6.95 6.54 -3.04
C PRO A 67 8.30 6.54 -3.78
N GLY A 68 8.34 6.18 -5.06
CA GLY A 68 9.56 6.16 -5.86
C GLY A 68 10.55 5.05 -5.48
N TRP A 69 10.06 3.95 -4.95
CA TRP A 69 10.89 2.83 -4.52
C TRP A 69 11.56 2.11 -5.69
N SER A 70 12.75 1.57 -5.43
CA SER A 70 13.40 0.62 -6.31
C SER A 70 12.63 -0.70 -6.37
N VAL A 71 12.98 -1.56 -7.33
CA VAL A 71 12.40 -2.91 -7.44
C VAL A 71 12.69 -3.75 -6.17
N GLU A 72 13.89 -3.59 -5.58
CA GLU A 72 14.26 -4.28 -4.36
C GLU A 72 13.46 -3.79 -3.15
N GLU A 73 13.27 -2.47 -3.02
CA GLU A 73 12.46 -1.88 -1.96
C GLU A 73 10.99 -2.30 -2.09
N GLN A 74 10.44 -2.32 -3.30
CA GLN A 74 9.08 -2.81 -3.52
C GLN A 74 8.96 -4.29 -3.10
N TYR A 75 9.91 -5.13 -3.49
CA TYR A 75 9.92 -6.54 -3.09
C TYR A 75 9.97 -6.70 -1.57
N VAL A 76 10.86 -5.97 -0.92
CA VAL A 76 11.00 -6.00 0.55
C VAL A 76 9.72 -5.51 1.24
N PHE A 77 9.09 -4.48 0.71
CA PHE A 77 7.81 -3.99 1.22
C PHE A 77 6.72 -5.07 1.15
N ASP A 78 6.56 -5.71 -0.01
CA ASP A 78 5.57 -6.76 -0.21
C ASP A 78 5.82 -7.96 0.73
N GLU A 79 7.08 -8.35 0.93
CA GLU A 79 7.49 -9.39 1.87
C GLU A 79 7.13 -9.05 3.33
N GLU A 80 7.42 -7.83 3.77
CA GLU A 80 7.08 -7.38 5.13
C GLU A 80 5.57 -7.20 5.33
N LEU A 81 4.84 -6.80 4.29
CA LEU A 81 3.40 -6.70 4.28
C LEU A 81 2.73 -8.05 4.56
N GLU A 82 3.14 -9.08 3.82
CA GLU A 82 2.68 -10.46 4.01
C GLU A 82 3.10 -11.02 5.37
N ARG A 83 4.36 -10.82 5.77
CA ARG A 83 4.88 -11.24 7.07
C ARG A 83 4.12 -10.63 8.24
N ALA A 84 3.75 -9.37 8.14
CA ALA A 84 2.98 -8.68 9.17
C ALA A 84 1.53 -9.16 9.25
N GLY A 85 1.01 -9.79 8.21
CA GLY A 85 -0.40 -10.21 8.13
C GLY A 85 -1.34 -9.08 7.72
N VAL A 86 -0.85 -8.13 6.93
CA VAL A 86 -1.68 -7.03 6.39
C VAL A 86 -2.71 -7.62 5.43
N PRO A 87 -3.98 -7.20 5.51
CA PRO A 87 -4.99 -7.63 4.54
C PRO A 87 -4.62 -7.25 3.13
N THR A 88 -4.95 -8.12 2.18
CA THR A 88 -4.78 -7.82 0.75
C THR A 88 -5.47 -6.51 0.40
N VAL A 89 -4.71 -5.59 -0.22
CA VAL A 89 -5.23 -4.31 -0.70
C VAL A 89 -6.26 -4.56 -1.80
N THR A 90 -7.39 -3.86 -1.73
CA THR A 90 -8.42 -3.93 -2.76
C THR A 90 -7.89 -3.36 -4.08
N PRO A 91 -7.78 -4.17 -5.15
CA PRO A 91 -7.06 -3.74 -6.35
C PRO A 91 -7.81 -2.73 -7.20
N MET A 92 -9.12 -2.58 -7.03
CA MET A 92 -9.98 -1.78 -7.91
C MET A 92 -9.48 -0.34 -8.09
N GLY A 93 -9.12 0.34 -7.00
CA GLY A 93 -8.59 1.70 -7.04
C GLY A 93 -7.14 1.76 -7.50
N VAL A 94 -6.25 1.14 -6.73
CA VAL A 94 -4.80 1.34 -6.89
C VAL A 94 -4.18 0.61 -8.08
N VAL A 95 -4.74 -0.55 -8.46
CA VAL A 95 -4.21 -1.38 -9.54
C VAL A 95 -4.91 -1.12 -10.88
N TYR A 96 -6.22 -0.87 -10.87
CA TYR A 96 -6.97 -0.75 -12.11
C TYR A 96 -7.33 0.70 -12.45
N VAL A 97 -8.13 1.37 -11.63
CA VAL A 97 -8.64 2.71 -11.96
C VAL A 97 -7.56 3.78 -11.91
N GLY A 98 -6.70 3.77 -10.91
CA GLY A 98 -5.62 4.74 -10.76
C GLY A 98 -4.71 4.81 -11.99
N PRO A 99 -4.11 3.70 -12.44
CA PRO A 99 -3.30 3.66 -13.65
C PRO A 99 -4.00 4.15 -14.90
N VAL A 100 -5.28 3.83 -15.09
CA VAL A 100 -6.07 4.34 -16.22
C VAL A 100 -6.23 5.87 -16.12
N LEU A 101 -6.53 6.37 -14.92
CA LEU A 101 -6.71 7.81 -14.70
C LEU A 101 -5.42 8.59 -14.92
N TYR A 102 -4.29 8.16 -14.35
CA TYR A 102 -3.06 8.93 -14.53
C TYR A 102 -2.48 8.81 -15.94
N THR A 103 -2.79 7.73 -16.69
CA THR A 103 -2.34 7.56 -18.06
C THR A 103 -3.21 8.30 -19.07
N PHE A 104 -4.54 8.23 -18.92
CA PHE A 104 -5.49 8.67 -19.93
C PHE A 104 -6.47 9.74 -19.46
N GLY A 105 -6.56 9.99 -18.16
CA GLY A 105 -7.49 10.95 -17.61
C GLY A 105 -7.11 12.40 -17.91
N SER A 106 -8.10 13.29 -17.93
CA SER A 106 -7.86 14.73 -17.94
C SER A 106 -7.25 15.21 -16.63
N ASP A 107 -6.65 16.39 -16.60
CA ASP A 107 -6.10 16.97 -15.37
C ASP A 107 -7.18 17.10 -14.28
N ALA A 108 -8.37 17.52 -14.65
CA ALA A 108 -9.51 17.61 -13.73
C ALA A 108 -9.90 16.24 -13.13
N GLN A 109 -9.85 15.17 -13.91
CA GLN A 109 -10.12 13.81 -13.42
C GLN A 109 -9.02 13.31 -12.48
N LYS A 110 -7.75 13.57 -12.82
CA LYS A 110 -6.60 13.22 -11.97
C LYS A 110 -6.68 13.96 -10.64
N GLU A 111 -6.90 15.27 -10.67
CA GLU A 111 -7.01 16.11 -9.47
C GLU A 111 -8.16 15.65 -8.56
N LYS A 112 -9.30 15.29 -9.16
CA LYS A 112 -10.49 14.88 -8.42
C LYS A 112 -10.36 13.49 -7.77
N TRP A 113 -9.79 12.52 -8.48
CA TRP A 113 -9.90 11.11 -8.08
C TRP A 113 -8.62 10.47 -7.54
N LEU A 114 -7.44 10.83 -8.06
CA LEU A 114 -6.20 10.19 -7.64
C LEU A 114 -5.89 10.35 -6.13
N PRO A 115 -6.12 11.51 -5.49
CA PRO A 115 -5.86 11.65 -4.06
C PRO A 115 -6.64 10.65 -3.20
N GLY A 116 -7.94 10.49 -3.44
CA GLY A 116 -8.78 9.57 -2.67
C GLY A 116 -8.50 8.09 -2.91
N ILE A 117 -7.98 7.73 -4.08
CA ILE A 117 -7.47 6.37 -4.36
C ILE A 117 -6.18 6.13 -3.58
N ARG A 118 -5.25 7.08 -3.64
CA ARG A 118 -3.92 6.99 -3.05
C ARG A 118 -3.94 6.94 -1.52
N ASP A 119 -4.83 7.69 -0.88
CA ASP A 119 -4.95 7.74 0.58
C ASP A 119 -5.91 6.69 1.16
N GLY A 120 -6.61 5.95 0.31
CA GLY A 120 -7.55 4.91 0.71
C GLY A 120 -8.91 5.42 1.19
N SER A 121 -9.21 6.72 1.08
CA SER A 121 -10.48 7.31 1.54
C SER A 121 -11.65 7.00 0.61
N VAL A 122 -11.38 6.75 -0.68
CA VAL A 122 -12.39 6.43 -1.68
C VAL A 122 -12.25 4.97 -2.13
N GLY A 123 -13.30 4.18 -1.89
CA GLY A 123 -13.39 2.81 -2.37
C GLY A 123 -13.93 2.73 -3.80
N TRP A 124 -13.36 1.85 -4.57
CA TRP A 124 -13.78 1.56 -5.94
C TRP A 124 -14.34 0.15 -6.04
N ALA A 125 -15.35 -0.04 -6.84
CA ALA A 125 -15.97 -1.32 -7.15
C ALA A 125 -16.17 -1.47 -8.66
N GLN A 126 -16.26 -2.70 -9.07
CA GLN A 126 -16.47 -3.08 -10.47
C GLN A 126 -17.75 -3.91 -10.58
#